data_781c66a9168ce11bd5e0db8a86ba0afd
#
_entry.id   781c66a9168ce11bd5e0db8a86ba0afd
#
_cell.length_a   1.000
_cell.length_b   1.000
_cell.length_c   1.000
_cell.angle_alpha   90.00
_cell.angle_beta   90.00
_cell.angle_gamma   90.00
#
_symmetry.space_group_name_H-M   'P 1'
#
loop_
_entity.id
_entity.type
_entity.pdbx_description
1 polymer ?
#
loop_
_entity_poly.entity_id
_entity_poly.type
_entity_poly.pdbx_seq_one_letter_code
_entity_poly.pdbx_strand_id
1 'polypeptide(L)'
;VFSNLSDRLQETFAHLRGKGKLSERDINDAMREIRMALLEADVNYRVVKDFVATCKEKCLTADILQSLSAAQNVVAVVLEELTALLGTTESKLTFSPHRTPHVIMLCGLQGSGKTTAAAKLAYLLKSQGHAPLLAACDTHRPAAADQLQTLGEEIGVRVYRGDGANAIRVAQEAVQDAIDNLKDVVIVDTAGRLQIDEEMMQEAIDIKHAVKPEQILMVVDAMAGQDIVNVVQEFSKRLDFDGVIMSKLDGDARGGGALSVREVTGKPIKFVSMGEKPSSLEVFHPDRMAKRILGMGDVVGIIEQAQKVAQKSDYEQAERMLREGFTMNDMLDQMHQISKMGGIKKIISSLPGGDKALRQAGDTMGETQIKQIEAIIYSMTKQERLRPKIINGQRRRRIAEGSGRTVQEVNQLLRQWGEMNKMMSKMRQLTQGGAGAKRGLRQMKDMMRQMGVSSGGANPFGAPGMGGSLPNLGNFGGMGSAKNPFGNGKFPF
;
A
#
# COMPACT_ATOMS: atom_id res chain seq x y z
N VAL A 1 -6.28 2.47 6.33
CA VAL A 1 -5.93 3.89 6.10
C VAL A 1 -7.17 4.63 5.64
N PHE A 2 -7.54 5.72 6.26
CA PHE A 2 -8.69 6.59 5.90
C PHE A 2 -10.06 5.91 5.87
N SER A 3 -10.22 4.75 6.49
CA SER A 3 -11.45 3.94 6.32
C SER A 3 -12.71 4.69 6.75
N ASN A 4 -12.66 5.41 7.89
CA ASN A 4 -13.82 6.15 8.38
C ASN A 4 -14.19 7.32 7.46
N LEU A 5 -13.18 8.08 7.02
CA LEU A 5 -13.38 9.20 6.08
C LEU A 5 -13.90 8.70 4.74
N SER A 6 -13.30 7.64 4.20
CA SER A 6 -13.69 7.02 2.94
C SER A 6 -15.14 6.52 2.95
N ASP A 7 -15.54 5.83 4.03
CA ASP A 7 -16.91 5.32 4.16
C ASP A 7 -17.94 6.45 4.19
N ARG A 8 -17.68 7.52 4.95
CA ARG A 8 -18.55 8.72 5.02
C ARG A 8 -18.68 9.42 3.68
N LEU A 9 -17.55 9.63 2.99
CA LEU A 9 -17.57 10.28 1.67
C LEU A 9 -18.31 9.43 0.63
N GLN A 10 -18.13 8.10 0.65
CA GLN A 10 -18.86 7.20 -0.23
C GLN A 10 -20.38 7.21 0.01
N GLU A 11 -20.82 7.28 1.27
CA GLU A 11 -22.24 7.41 1.62
C GLU A 11 -22.83 8.72 1.06
N THR A 12 -22.14 9.85 1.25
CA THR A 12 -22.54 11.15 0.70
C THR A 12 -22.67 11.08 -0.83
N PHE A 13 -21.68 10.50 -1.52
CA PHE A 13 -21.71 10.37 -2.98
C PHE A 13 -22.76 9.34 -3.48
N ALA A 14 -23.08 8.32 -2.70
CA ALA A 14 -24.14 7.37 -3.03
C ALA A 14 -25.51 8.06 -3.03
N HIS A 15 -25.76 8.94 -2.05
CA HIS A 15 -26.98 9.76 -1.99
C HIS A 15 -27.12 10.69 -3.20
N LEU A 16 -26.01 11.29 -3.66
CA LEU A 16 -26.03 12.15 -4.87
C LEU A 16 -26.30 11.35 -6.15
N ARG A 17 -25.73 10.14 -6.29
CA ARG A 17 -25.90 9.30 -7.49
C ARG A 17 -27.34 8.84 -7.70
N GLY A 18 -28.13 8.74 -6.63
CA GLY A 18 -29.56 8.40 -6.72
C GLY A 18 -30.44 9.50 -7.30
N LYS A 19 -29.91 10.73 -7.44
CA LYS A 19 -30.64 11.90 -7.95
C LYS A 19 -30.18 12.19 -9.39
N GLY A 20 -31.08 12.18 -10.34
CA GLY A 20 -30.76 12.40 -11.77
C GLY A 20 -30.20 13.79 -12.07
N LYS A 21 -30.85 14.85 -11.52
CA LYS A 21 -30.38 16.24 -11.56
C LYS A 21 -30.13 16.71 -10.13
N LEU A 22 -29.10 17.50 -9.93
CA LEU A 22 -28.79 18.08 -8.62
C LEU A 22 -29.29 19.53 -8.55
N SER A 23 -29.91 19.84 -7.42
CA SER A 23 -30.24 21.21 -7.05
C SER A 23 -29.11 21.83 -6.23
N GLU A 24 -29.10 23.17 -6.13
CA GLU A 24 -28.18 23.88 -5.23
C GLU A 24 -28.31 23.39 -3.78
N ARG A 25 -29.52 23.01 -3.34
CA ARG A 25 -29.74 22.45 -2.02
C ARG A 25 -29.03 21.11 -1.84
N ASP A 26 -29.08 20.24 -2.84
CA ASP A 26 -28.40 18.93 -2.80
C ASP A 26 -26.88 19.08 -2.68
N ILE A 27 -26.32 20.06 -3.37
CA ILE A 27 -24.88 20.39 -3.27
C ILE A 27 -24.54 20.93 -1.88
N ASN A 28 -25.35 21.85 -1.34
CA ASN A 28 -25.15 22.38 0.00
C ASN A 28 -25.21 21.29 1.08
N ASP A 29 -26.17 20.37 0.98
CA ASP A 29 -26.28 19.25 1.91
C ASP A 29 -25.06 18.31 1.80
N ALA A 30 -24.62 17.97 0.60
CA ALA A 30 -23.41 17.17 0.38
C ALA A 30 -22.14 17.84 0.92
N MET A 31 -21.97 19.14 0.67
CA MET A 31 -20.84 19.91 1.19
C MET A 31 -20.83 19.97 2.73
N ARG A 32 -22.02 20.01 3.33
CA ARG A 32 -22.15 19.92 4.79
C ARG A 32 -21.71 18.54 5.32
N GLU A 33 -22.12 17.46 4.68
CA GLU A 33 -21.71 16.11 5.04
C GLU A 33 -20.19 15.89 4.87
N ILE A 34 -19.63 16.36 3.73
CA ILE A 34 -18.18 16.33 3.47
C ILE A 34 -17.44 17.10 4.55
N ARG A 35 -17.91 18.29 4.92
CA ARG A 35 -17.33 19.09 6.00
C ARG A 35 -17.30 18.31 7.31
N MET A 36 -18.40 17.67 7.69
CA MET A 36 -18.48 16.89 8.92
C MET A 36 -17.53 15.70 8.88
N ALA A 37 -17.48 14.98 7.75
CA ALA A 37 -16.57 13.85 7.57
C ALA A 37 -15.10 14.24 7.72
N LEU A 38 -14.67 15.38 7.15
CA LEU A 38 -13.31 15.87 7.28
C LEU A 38 -12.98 16.33 8.71
N LEU A 39 -13.92 16.98 9.41
CA LEU A 39 -13.72 17.36 10.81
C LEU A 39 -13.65 16.15 11.73
N GLU A 40 -14.48 15.13 11.55
CA GLU A 40 -14.42 13.86 12.27
C GLU A 40 -13.12 13.09 12.00
N ALA A 41 -12.53 13.31 10.81
CA ALA A 41 -11.22 12.78 10.44
C ALA A 41 -10.04 13.58 11.03
N ASP A 42 -10.28 14.52 11.92
CA ASP A 42 -9.26 15.41 12.53
C ASP A 42 -8.50 16.30 11.53
N VAL A 43 -9.14 16.69 10.41
CA VAL A 43 -8.57 17.70 9.51
C VAL A 43 -8.67 19.09 10.14
N ASN A 44 -7.64 19.90 9.97
CA ASN A 44 -7.62 21.27 10.51
C ASN A 44 -8.82 22.10 10.02
N TYR A 45 -9.49 22.80 10.94
CA TYR A 45 -10.72 23.56 10.65
C TYR A 45 -10.57 24.57 9.52
N ARG A 46 -9.45 25.30 9.43
CA ARG A 46 -9.20 26.27 8.35
C ARG A 46 -9.12 25.57 7.02
N VAL A 47 -8.36 24.47 6.96
CA VAL A 47 -8.23 23.63 5.75
C VAL A 47 -9.59 23.14 5.28
N VAL A 48 -10.42 22.61 6.20
CA VAL A 48 -11.78 22.14 5.89
C VAL A 48 -12.67 23.26 5.36
N LYS A 49 -12.61 24.44 5.99
CA LYS A 49 -13.40 25.61 5.58
C LYS A 49 -13.08 26.02 4.17
N ASP A 50 -11.81 26.18 3.84
CA ASP A 50 -11.34 26.64 2.54
C ASP A 50 -11.60 25.59 1.45
N PHE A 51 -11.33 24.32 1.74
CA PHE A 51 -11.64 23.20 0.86
C PHE A 51 -13.12 23.13 0.48
N VAL A 52 -14.01 23.17 1.49
CA VAL A 52 -15.47 23.09 1.25
C VAL A 52 -15.97 24.31 0.49
N ALA A 53 -15.43 25.51 0.76
CA ALA A 53 -15.79 26.72 0.04
C ALA A 53 -15.42 26.62 -1.45
N THR A 54 -14.21 26.17 -1.76
CA THR A 54 -13.72 25.99 -3.14
C THR A 54 -14.53 24.90 -3.87
N CYS A 55 -14.75 23.74 -3.24
CA CYS A 55 -15.58 22.69 -3.82
C CYS A 55 -17.00 23.18 -4.12
N LYS A 56 -17.61 23.91 -3.18
CA LYS A 56 -18.96 24.46 -3.36
C LYS A 56 -19.03 25.42 -4.53
N GLU A 57 -18.09 26.37 -4.62
CA GLU A 57 -18.02 27.35 -5.71
C GLU A 57 -17.94 26.65 -7.07
N LYS A 58 -17.03 25.69 -7.22
CA LYS A 58 -16.87 24.89 -8.46
C LYS A 58 -18.10 24.05 -8.78
N CYS A 59 -18.77 23.48 -7.78
CA CYS A 59 -19.94 22.63 -7.98
C CYS A 59 -21.23 23.41 -8.32
N LEU A 60 -21.33 24.68 -7.95
CA LEU A 60 -22.52 25.51 -8.22
C LEU A 60 -22.52 26.13 -9.62
N THR A 61 -21.60 25.77 -10.50
CA THR A 61 -21.62 26.21 -11.90
C THR A 61 -22.82 25.64 -12.67
N ALA A 62 -23.35 26.39 -13.61
CA ALA A 62 -24.50 25.98 -14.42
C ALA A 62 -24.24 24.68 -15.19
N ASP A 63 -22.99 24.49 -15.65
CA ASP A 63 -22.57 23.29 -16.41
C ASP A 63 -22.69 22.01 -15.58
N ILE A 64 -22.39 22.08 -14.28
CA ILE A 64 -22.48 20.93 -13.38
C ILE A 64 -23.94 20.66 -13.02
N LEU A 65 -24.69 21.69 -12.63
CA LEU A 65 -26.08 21.55 -12.17
C LEU A 65 -27.00 21.00 -13.26
N GLN A 66 -26.76 21.38 -14.53
CA GLN A 66 -27.57 20.94 -15.66
C GLN A 66 -27.12 19.62 -16.30
N SER A 67 -25.96 19.10 -15.90
CA SER A 67 -25.39 17.87 -16.43
C SER A 67 -26.21 16.64 -16.03
N LEU A 68 -26.39 15.69 -16.97
CA LEU A 68 -26.97 14.36 -16.68
C LEU A 68 -26.07 13.53 -15.76
N SER A 69 -24.79 13.88 -15.62
CA SER A 69 -23.79 13.24 -14.75
C SER A 69 -23.37 14.16 -13.60
N ALA A 70 -24.26 15.04 -13.12
CA ALA A 70 -23.97 16.03 -12.08
C ALA A 70 -23.28 15.42 -10.83
N ALA A 71 -23.75 14.27 -10.34
CA ALA A 71 -23.14 13.58 -9.21
C ALA A 71 -21.70 13.14 -9.49
N GLN A 72 -21.39 12.70 -10.72
CA GLN A 72 -20.02 12.33 -11.12
C GLN A 72 -19.10 13.54 -11.20
N ASN A 73 -19.63 14.67 -11.68
CA ASN A 73 -18.90 15.94 -11.76
C ASN A 73 -18.57 16.47 -10.35
N VAL A 74 -19.50 16.36 -9.39
CA VAL A 74 -19.22 16.71 -7.98
C VAL A 74 -18.09 15.83 -7.41
N VAL A 75 -18.11 14.53 -7.65
CA VAL A 75 -17.02 13.63 -7.22
C VAL A 75 -15.69 14.00 -7.87
N ALA A 76 -15.70 14.38 -9.16
CA ALA A 76 -14.50 14.81 -9.87
C ALA A 76 -13.92 16.10 -9.29
N VAL A 77 -14.77 17.10 -8.97
CA VAL A 77 -14.34 18.33 -8.30
C VAL A 77 -13.72 18.03 -6.94
N VAL A 78 -14.37 17.19 -6.13
CA VAL A 78 -13.84 16.82 -4.81
C VAL A 78 -12.51 16.07 -4.93
N LEU A 79 -12.36 15.19 -5.93
CA LEU A 79 -11.11 14.50 -6.21
C LEU A 79 -9.98 15.47 -6.60
N GLU A 80 -10.28 16.42 -7.47
CA GLU A 80 -9.33 17.45 -7.91
C GLU A 80 -8.85 18.29 -6.73
N GLU A 81 -9.78 18.78 -5.91
CA GLU A 81 -9.45 19.59 -4.73
C GLU A 81 -8.72 18.82 -3.65
N LEU A 82 -9.07 17.55 -3.40
CA LEU A 82 -8.30 16.68 -2.51
C LEU A 82 -6.88 16.44 -3.02
N THR A 83 -6.72 16.25 -4.33
CA THR A 83 -5.40 16.09 -4.95
C THR A 83 -4.58 17.37 -4.81
N ALA A 84 -5.19 18.53 -5.04
CA ALA A 84 -4.53 19.83 -4.86
C ALA A 84 -4.10 20.06 -3.41
N LEU A 85 -4.96 19.69 -2.45
CA LEU A 85 -4.69 19.80 -1.01
C LEU A 85 -3.50 18.93 -0.59
N LEU A 86 -3.43 17.68 -1.08
CA LEU A 86 -2.34 16.75 -0.82
C LEU A 86 -1.05 17.09 -1.59
N GLY A 87 -1.16 17.76 -2.72
CA GLY A 87 -0.05 18.10 -3.63
C GLY A 87 -0.39 17.71 -5.07
N THR A 88 -0.10 18.61 -6.00
CA THR A 88 -0.40 18.37 -7.42
C THR A 88 0.53 17.37 -8.07
N THR A 89 1.75 17.24 -7.56
CA THR A 89 2.81 16.40 -8.13
C THR A 89 3.57 15.63 -7.06
N GLU A 90 4.13 14.50 -7.46
CA GLU A 90 5.08 13.72 -6.67
C GLU A 90 6.32 14.57 -6.34
N SER A 91 6.74 14.57 -5.08
CA SER A 91 7.95 15.28 -4.65
C SER A 91 9.07 14.28 -4.36
N LYS A 92 9.99 14.11 -5.33
CA LYS A 92 11.15 13.21 -5.22
C LYS A 92 12.27 13.80 -4.37
N LEU A 93 13.18 12.94 -3.91
CA LEU A 93 14.47 13.39 -3.42
C LEU A 93 15.28 13.93 -4.60
N THR A 94 15.96 15.05 -4.37
CA THR A 94 16.88 15.64 -5.34
C THR A 94 18.30 15.52 -4.80
N PHE A 95 19.19 14.96 -5.62
CA PHE A 95 20.59 14.81 -5.29
C PHE A 95 21.42 15.72 -6.21
N SER A 96 22.34 16.48 -5.62
CA SER A 96 23.24 17.35 -6.38
C SER A 96 24.30 16.49 -7.08
N PRO A 97 24.54 16.64 -8.39
CA PRO A 97 25.57 15.88 -9.09
C PRO A 97 27.00 16.27 -8.67
N HIS A 98 27.15 17.36 -7.91
CA HIS A 98 28.46 17.91 -7.53
C HIS A 98 28.89 17.59 -6.10
N ARG A 99 28.09 16.85 -5.35
CA ARG A 99 28.36 16.52 -3.96
C ARG A 99 28.10 15.04 -3.67
N THR A 100 29.10 14.38 -3.10
CA THR A 100 29.01 13.01 -2.60
C THR A 100 29.84 12.94 -1.31
N PRO A 101 29.31 12.37 -0.21
CA PRO A 101 27.96 11.79 -0.08
C PRO A 101 26.86 12.84 0.03
N HIS A 102 25.65 12.47 -0.44
CA HIS A 102 24.43 13.24 -0.20
C HIS A 102 23.98 13.06 1.24
N VAL A 103 23.68 14.14 1.95
CA VAL A 103 23.27 14.07 3.35
C VAL A 103 21.77 14.34 3.46
N ILE A 104 21.04 13.38 4.05
CA ILE A 104 19.62 13.47 4.38
C ILE A 104 19.51 13.49 5.90
N MET A 105 18.93 14.53 6.47
CA MET A 105 18.73 14.66 7.91
C MET A 105 17.24 14.39 8.25
N LEU A 106 17.00 13.51 9.21
CA LEU A 106 15.68 13.25 9.74
C LEU A 106 15.46 14.01 11.04
N CYS A 107 14.35 14.70 11.18
CA CYS A 107 13.96 15.41 12.39
C CYS A 107 12.50 15.07 12.80
N GLY A 108 12.09 15.45 14.01
CA GLY A 108 10.74 15.23 14.51
C GLY A 108 10.70 14.82 15.99
N LEU A 109 9.50 14.70 16.55
CA LEU A 109 9.30 14.37 17.96
C LEU A 109 9.70 12.92 18.29
N GLN A 110 9.87 12.64 19.58
CA GLN A 110 10.06 11.29 20.08
C GLN A 110 8.83 10.43 19.75
N GLY A 111 9.06 9.18 19.35
CA GLY A 111 7.98 8.25 19.00
C GLY A 111 7.38 8.47 17.61
N SER A 112 7.79 9.52 16.87
CA SER A 112 7.33 9.73 15.49
C SER A 112 7.86 8.69 14.48
N GLY A 113 8.79 7.82 14.89
CA GLY A 113 9.32 6.75 14.04
C GLY A 113 10.54 7.13 13.20
N LYS A 114 11.35 8.13 13.61
CA LYS A 114 12.56 8.57 12.89
C LYS A 114 13.52 7.45 12.60
N THR A 115 13.94 6.71 13.62
CA THR A 115 14.91 5.60 13.52
C THR A 115 14.41 4.51 12.54
N THR A 116 13.12 4.17 12.63
CA THR A 116 12.49 3.25 11.70
C THR A 116 12.41 3.84 10.28
N ALA A 117 12.08 5.12 10.15
CA ALA A 117 12.05 5.82 8.87
C ALA A 117 13.43 5.91 8.23
N ALA A 118 14.50 6.13 9.02
CA ALA A 118 15.88 6.10 8.56
C ALA A 118 16.25 4.76 7.92
N ALA A 119 15.96 3.66 8.61
CA ALA A 119 16.22 2.32 8.09
C ALA A 119 15.39 2.01 6.83
N LYS A 120 14.11 2.37 6.81
CA LYS A 120 13.24 2.18 5.63
C LYS A 120 13.69 3.00 4.43
N LEU A 121 14.11 4.25 4.67
CA LEU A 121 14.64 5.12 3.62
C LEU A 121 15.95 4.56 3.07
N ALA A 122 16.84 4.07 3.94
CA ALA A 122 18.07 3.40 3.53
C ALA A 122 17.80 2.15 2.69
N TYR A 123 16.82 1.33 3.10
CA TYR A 123 16.37 0.17 2.32
C TYR A 123 15.85 0.56 0.93
N LEU A 124 15.01 1.59 0.87
CA LEU A 124 14.47 2.11 -0.39
C LEU A 124 15.58 2.59 -1.31
N LEU A 125 16.49 3.42 -0.82
CA LEU A 125 17.62 3.95 -1.61
C LEU A 125 18.58 2.84 -2.06
N LYS A 126 18.87 1.86 -1.20
CA LYS A 126 19.64 0.68 -1.57
C LYS A 126 18.98 -0.12 -2.70
N SER A 127 17.65 -0.25 -2.68
CA SER A 127 16.89 -0.92 -3.76
C SER A 127 16.94 -0.16 -5.08
N GLN A 128 17.22 1.14 -5.04
CA GLN A 128 17.39 2.01 -6.21
C GLN A 128 18.85 2.06 -6.72
N GLY A 129 19.76 1.34 -6.06
CA GLY A 129 21.16 1.24 -6.48
C GLY A 129 22.13 2.18 -5.74
N HIS A 130 21.63 2.92 -4.73
CA HIS A 130 22.49 3.73 -3.86
C HIS A 130 23.21 2.89 -2.81
N ALA A 131 24.29 3.43 -2.26
CA ALA A 131 25.08 2.84 -1.18
C ALA A 131 24.94 3.66 0.13
N PRO A 132 23.80 3.57 0.84
CA PRO A 132 23.54 4.40 2.00
C PRO A 132 24.36 4.00 3.23
N LEU A 133 24.58 4.99 4.11
CA LEU A 133 25.09 4.86 5.47
C LEU A 133 24.09 5.49 6.43
N LEU A 134 23.86 4.87 7.58
CA LEU A 134 23.02 5.38 8.66
C LEU A 134 23.93 5.99 9.75
N ALA A 135 23.63 7.21 10.20
CA ALA A 135 24.33 7.88 11.30
C ALA A 135 23.45 7.95 12.54
N ALA A 136 23.87 7.33 13.65
CA ALA A 136 23.13 7.28 14.91
C ALA A 136 23.40 8.53 15.76
N CYS A 137 22.71 9.63 15.47
CA CYS A 137 22.89 10.91 16.15
C CYS A 137 21.87 11.13 17.30
N ASP A 138 21.04 10.14 17.65
CA ASP A 138 20.27 10.16 18.91
C ASP A 138 21.16 9.72 20.09
N THR A 139 22.02 10.62 20.55
CA THR A 139 22.99 10.34 21.63
C THR A 139 22.38 10.41 23.02
N HIS A 140 21.19 10.97 23.16
CA HIS A 140 20.46 11.04 24.43
C HIS A 140 19.81 9.70 24.82
N ARG A 141 19.66 8.77 23.87
CA ARG A 141 19.02 7.48 24.06
C ARG A 141 19.93 6.34 23.57
N PRO A 142 20.75 5.74 24.46
CA PRO A 142 21.65 4.65 24.07
C PRO A 142 20.96 3.51 23.29
N ALA A 143 19.74 3.16 23.73
CA ALA A 143 18.94 2.14 23.05
C ALA A 143 18.53 2.51 21.60
N ALA A 144 18.51 3.80 21.25
CA ALA A 144 18.19 4.21 19.87
C ALA A 144 19.31 3.86 18.90
N ALA A 145 20.56 4.03 19.30
CA ALA A 145 21.73 3.62 18.51
C ALA A 145 21.76 2.09 18.31
N ASP A 146 21.43 1.30 19.35
CA ASP A 146 21.34 -0.16 19.26
C ASP A 146 20.17 -0.58 18.35
N GLN A 147 19.04 0.11 18.42
CA GLN A 147 17.92 -0.12 17.54
C GLN A 147 18.27 0.16 16.08
N LEU A 148 18.95 1.29 15.80
CA LEU A 148 19.36 1.63 14.44
C LEU A 148 20.38 0.61 13.91
N GLN A 149 21.30 0.14 14.77
CA GLN A 149 22.27 -0.91 14.41
C GLN A 149 21.56 -2.20 14.00
N THR A 150 20.60 -2.67 14.81
CA THR A 150 19.83 -3.88 14.52
C THR A 150 19.07 -3.77 13.19
N LEU A 151 18.44 -2.64 12.96
CA LEU A 151 17.72 -2.37 11.71
C LEU A 151 18.69 -2.28 10.52
N GLY A 152 19.86 -1.66 10.71
CA GLY A 152 20.91 -1.59 9.69
C GLY A 152 21.44 -2.98 9.29
N GLU A 153 21.65 -3.85 10.26
CA GLU A 153 22.08 -5.24 10.03
C GLU A 153 21.02 -6.04 9.27
N GLU A 154 19.72 -5.90 9.65
CA GLU A 154 18.61 -6.56 8.97
C GLU A 154 18.54 -6.22 7.48
N ILE A 155 18.78 -4.95 7.13
CA ILE A 155 18.73 -4.49 5.73
C ILE A 155 20.11 -4.52 5.03
N GLY A 156 21.18 -4.92 5.75
CA GLY A 156 22.56 -4.97 5.26
C GLY A 156 23.09 -3.58 4.87
N VAL A 157 22.83 -2.57 5.71
CA VAL A 157 23.33 -1.19 5.59
C VAL A 157 24.23 -0.87 6.77
N ARG A 158 25.38 -0.25 6.48
CA ARG A 158 26.33 0.17 7.52
C ARG A 158 25.73 1.26 8.39
N VAL A 159 25.98 1.16 9.71
CA VAL A 159 25.60 2.16 10.70
C VAL A 159 26.87 2.74 11.34
N TYR A 160 26.97 4.06 11.38
CA TYR A 160 27.99 4.78 12.12
C TYR A 160 27.42 5.23 13.48
N ARG A 161 28.09 4.87 14.57
CA ARG A 161 27.61 5.13 15.94
C ARG A 161 28.45 6.18 16.69
N GLY A 162 29.70 6.36 16.30
CA GLY A 162 30.66 7.20 17.04
C GLY A 162 30.89 6.76 18.49
N ASP A 163 31.33 7.69 19.30
CA ASP A 163 31.51 7.51 20.76
C ASP A 163 30.25 7.84 21.57
N GLY A 164 29.16 8.30 20.87
CA GLY A 164 27.87 8.65 21.48
C GLY A 164 27.88 9.90 22.38
N ALA A 165 28.97 10.63 22.47
CA ALA A 165 29.10 11.77 23.39
C ALA A 165 28.54 13.08 22.82
N ASN A 166 28.59 13.28 21.51
CA ASN A 166 28.18 14.51 20.83
C ASN A 166 27.55 14.23 19.46
N ALA A 167 26.27 14.53 19.31
CA ALA A 167 25.52 14.29 18.09
C ALA A 167 26.10 14.99 16.84
N ILE A 168 26.61 16.23 16.99
CA ILE A 168 27.21 17.01 15.91
C ILE A 168 28.48 16.33 15.42
N ARG A 169 29.34 15.89 16.33
CA ARG A 169 30.57 15.18 16.02
C ARG A 169 30.26 13.83 15.34
N VAL A 170 29.34 13.06 15.87
CA VAL A 170 28.88 11.80 15.25
C VAL A 170 28.42 12.01 13.82
N ALA A 171 27.63 13.08 13.57
CA ALA A 171 27.15 13.40 12.23
C ALA A 171 28.31 13.75 11.26
N GLN A 172 29.29 14.54 11.71
CA GLN A 172 30.47 14.89 10.89
C GLN A 172 31.34 13.67 10.60
N GLU A 173 31.60 12.86 11.60
CA GLU A 173 32.41 11.63 11.47
C GLU A 173 31.69 10.60 10.58
N ALA A 174 30.36 10.51 10.63
CA ALA A 174 29.58 9.66 9.74
C ALA A 174 29.70 10.09 8.27
N VAL A 175 29.73 11.40 7.99
CA VAL A 175 29.98 11.90 6.63
C VAL A 175 31.40 11.53 6.18
N GLN A 176 32.40 11.63 7.06
CA GLN A 176 33.76 11.20 6.73
C GLN A 176 33.88 9.69 6.52
N ASP A 177 33.25 8.88 7.39
CA ASP A 177 33.17 7.42 7.23
C ASP A 177 32.47 7.02 5.91
N ALA A 178 31.48 7.79 5.47
CA ALA A 178 30.83 7.56 4.19
C ALA A 178 31.80 7.79 3.00
N ILE A 179 32.61 8.83 3.06
CA ILE A 179 33.65 9.12 2.04
C ILE A 179 34.67 7.97 2.01
N ASP A 180 35.21 7.60 3.18
CA ASP A 180 36.23 6.57 3.31
C ASP A 180 35.74 5.18 2.85
N ASN A 181 34.46 4.89 3.01
CA ASN A 181 33.82 3.62 2.64
C ASN A 181 33.01 3.68 1.34
N LEU A 182 33.21 4.71 0.51
CA LEU A 182 32.57 4.89 -0.80
C LEU A 182 31.04 4.78 -0.73
N LYS A 183 30.43 5.40 0.29
CA LYS A 183 28.97 5.54 0.41
C LYS A 183 28.56 6.84 -0.25
N ASP A 184 27.44 6.77 -1.00
CA ASP A 184 26.94 7.93 -1.75
C ASP A 184 25.84 8.70 -1.03
N VAL A 185 25.23 8.11 0.01
CA VAL A 185 24.18 8.75 0.82
C VAL A 185 24.43 8.53 2.30
N VAL A 186 24.28 9.59 3.11
CA VAL A 186 24.27 9.53 4.58
C VAL A 186 22.89 9.93 5.08
N ILE A 187 22.26 9.08 5.88
CA ILE A 187 20.99 9.37 6.54
C ILE A 187 21.28 9.60 8.02
N VAL A 188 21.05 10.83 8.47
CA VAL A 188 21.30 11.27 9.85
C VAL A 188 20.01 11.10 10.67
N ASP A 189 19.99 10.14 11.60
CA ASP A 189 18.89 9.93 12.55
C ASP A 189 19.14 10.77 13.80
N THR A 190 18.41 11.89 13.94
CA THR A 190 18.58 12.82 15.06
C THR A 190 17.75 12.44 16.27
N ALA A 191 18.10 12.96 17.44
CA ALA A 191 17.33 12.86 18.65
C ALA A 191 15.90 13.43 18.46
N GLY A 192 14.99 12.96 19.31
CA GLY A 192 13.65 13.52 19.44
C GLY A 192 13.24 13.53 20.89
N ARG A 193 12.60 14.61 21.33
CA ARG A 193 11.98 14.73 22.65
C ARG A 193 10.47 14.68 22.56
N LEU A 194 9.81 14.47 23.67
CA LEU A 194 8.34 14.40 23.74
C LEU A 194 7.65 15.71 23.38
N GLN A 195 8.33 16.81 23.63
CA GLN A 195 7.88 18.16 23.32
C GLN A 195 8.98 18.92 22.58
N ILE A 196 8.60 19.96 21.85
CA ILE A 196 9.54 20.90 21.25
C ILE A 196 10.12 21.75 22.35
N ASP A 197 11.42 21.63 22.59
CA ASP A 197 12.19 22.48 23.51
C ASP A 197 13.35 23.16 22.76
N GLU A 198 13.92 24.17 23.40
CA GLU A 198 14.98 25.00 22.83
C GLU A 198 16.24 24.17 22.57
N GLU A 199 16.60 23.31 23.49
CA GLU A 199 17.82 22.50 23.43
C GLU A 199 17.79 21.51 22.24
N MET A 200 16.66 20.81 22.06
CA MET A 200 16.48 19.90 20.92
C MET A 200 16.53 20.64 19.58
N MET A 201 15.87 21.78 19.50
CA MET A 201 15.87 22.58 18.26
C MET A 201 17.24 23.13 17.95
N GLN A 202 18.00 23.58 18.97
CA GLN A 202 19.37 24.07 18.79
C GLN A 202 20.30 22.95 18.33
N GLU A 203 20.23 21.75 18.94
CA GLU A 203 20.98 20.58 18.49
C GLU A 203 20.73 20.24 17.03
N ALA A 204 19.46 20.22 16.61
CA ALA A 204 19.10 19.97 15.22
C ALA A 204 19.63 21.04 14.26
N ILE A 205 19.60 22.32 14.66
CA ILE A 205 20.18 23.43 13.90
C ILE A 205 21.70 23.33 13.81
N ASP A 206 22.35 22.93 14.89
CA ASP A 206 23.82 22.77 14.94
C ASP A 206 24.27 21.60 14.06
N ILE A 207 23.54 20.48 14.07
CA ILE A 207 23.79 19.36 13.15
C ILE A 207 23.58 19.83 11.70
N LYS A 208 22.49 20.55 11.40
CA LYS A 208 22.24 21.12 10.06
C LYS A 208 23.41 21.98 9.57
N HIS A 209 23.97 22.83 10.44
CA HIS A 209 25.10 23.70 10.09
C HIS A 209 26.39 22.89 9.88
N ALA A 210 26.59 21.84 10.67
CA ALA A 210 27.81 21.05 10.66
C ALA A 210 27.91 20.14 9.41
N VAL A 211 26.81 19.50 9.00
CA VAL A 211 26.82 18.55 7.87
C VAL A 211 26.19 19.09 6.61
N LYS A 212 25.50 20.26 6.69
CA LYS A 212 24.84 20.94 5.55
C LYS A 212 24.02 19.97 4.71
N PRO A 213 22.95 19.37 5.27
CA PRO A 213 22.15 18.38 4.56
C PRO A 213 21.55 18.96 3.28
N GLU A 214 21.44 18.16 2.23
CA GLU A 214 20.75 18.51 1.00
C GLU A 214 19.23 18.39 1.16
N GLN A 215 18.81 17.52 2.07
CA GLN A 215 17.41 17.30 2.38
C GLN A 215 17.24 17.16 3.89
N ILE A 216 16.31 17.93 4.43
CA ILE A 216 15.84 17.78 5.81
C ILE A 216 14.41 17.24 5.72
N LEU A 217 14.17 16.06 6.24
CA LEU A 217 12.87 15.41 6.22
C LEU A 217 12.30 15.32 7.63
N MET A 218 11.13 15.90 7.82
CA MET A 218 10.41 15.82 9.08
C MET A 218 9.61 14.53 9.13
N VAL A 219 9.85 13.70 10.15
CA VAL A 219 9.09 12.47 10.38
C VAL A 219 7.95 12.77 11.35
N VAL A 220 6.73 12.49 10.89
CA VAL A 220 5.49 12.82 11.58
C VAL A 220 4.64 11.56 11.76
N ASP A 221 4.12 11.36 12.96
CA ASP A 221 3.21 10.26 13.25
C ASP A 221 1.79 10.62 12.77
N ALA A 222 1.27 9.89 11.79
CA ALA A 222 -0.07 10.12 11.25
C ALA A 222 -1.18 9.99 12.30
N MET A 223 -0.94 9.21 13.37
CA MET A 223 -1.92 9.01 14.44
C MET A 223 -2.04 10.17 15.43
N ALA A 224 -1.12 11.14 15.40
CA ALA A 224 -1.12 12.27 16.34
C ALA A 224 -2.23 13.32 16.09
N GLY A 225 -3.06 13.14 15.05
CA GLY A 225 -4.23 13.99 14.79
C GLY A 225 -3.86 15.46 14.56
N GLN A 226 -4.62 16.39 15.14
CA GLN A 226 -4.40 17.84 14.95
C GLN A 226 -3.13 18.38 15.60
N ASP A 227 -2.58 17.71 16.60
CA ASP A 227 -1.34 18.14 17.26
C ASP A 227 -0.16 18.22 16.29
N ILE A 228 -0.21 17.41 15.23
CA ILE A 228 0.76 17.48 14.13
C ILE A 228 0.92 18.90 13.60
N VAL A 229 -0.16 19.63 13.43
CA VAL A 229 -0.16 20.97 12.79
C VAL A 229 0.76 21.93 13.53
N ASN A 230 0.63 21.99 14.86
CA ASN A 230 1.44 22.88 15.68
C ASN A 230 2.92 22.48 15.64
N VAL A 231 3.19 21.19 15.73
CA VAL A 231 4.55 20.64 15.68
C VAL A 231 5.23 20.96 14.35
N VAL A 232 4.56 20.68 13.25
CA VAL A 232 5.12 20.89 11.90
C VAL A 232 5.33 22.36 11.60
N GLN A 233 4.44 23.24 12.07
CA GLN A 233 4.61 24.70 11.94
C GLN A 233 5.85 25.20 12.67
N GLU A 234 6.09 24.74 13.90
CA GLU A 234 7.23 25.19 14.69
C GLU A 234 8.55 24.71 14.07
N PHE A 235 8.61 23.43 13.67
CA PHE A 235 9.78 22.94 12.93
C PHE A 235 10.00 23.66 11.60
N SER A 236 8.94 23.99 10.88
CA SER A 236 9.04 24.73 9.61
C SER A 236 9.65 26.13 9.80
N LYS A 237 9.28 26.83 10.89
CA LYS A 237 9.80 28.17 11.19
C LYS A 237 11.28 28.15 11.59
N ARG A 238 11.70 27.14 12.36
CA ARG A 238 13.03 27.12 13.01
C ARG A 238 14.07 26.34 12.23
N LEU A 239 13.70 25.19 11.68
CA LEU A 239 14.62 24.28 10.98
C LEU A 239 14.50 24.39 9.46
N ASP A 240 13.35 24.87 8.94
CA ASP A 240 13.07 24.99 7.51
C ASP A 240 13.36 23.67 6.76
N PHE A 241 12.58 22.63 7.06
CA PHE A 241 12.72 21.32 6.43
C PHE A 241 12.15 21.32 4.99
N ASP A 242 12.58 20.33 4.15
CA ASP A 242 12.27 20.28 2.72
C ASP A 242 11.07 19.38 2.39
N GLY A 243 10.67 18.54 3.31
CA GLY A 243 9.53 17.63 3.10
C GLY A 243 9.23 16.77 4.31
N VAL A 244 8.14 16.01 4.22
CA VAL A 244 7.60 15.22 5.32
C VAL A 244 7.59 13.73 4.98
N ILE A 245 7.91 12.91 5.96
CA ILE A 245 7.66 11.47 5.98
C ILE A 245 6.50 11.21 6.94
N MET A 246 5.36 10.75 6.43
CA MET A 246 4.24 10.34 7.27
C MET A 246 4.46 8.90 7.72
N SER A 247 4.68 8.69 9.00
CA SER A 247 4.83 7.37 9.61
C SER A 247 3.51 6.83 10.14
N LYS A 248 3.42 5.52 10.35
CA LYS A 248 2.28 4.81 10.97
C LYS A 248 0.92 5.07 10.32
N LEU A 249 0.94 5.34 9.03
CA LEU A 249 -0.29 5.67 8.28
C LEU A 249 -1.27 4.48 8.22
N ASP A 250 -0.78 3.25 8.38
CA ASP A 250 -1.58 2.02 8.47
C ASP A 250 -2.45 1.95 9.73
N GLY A 251 -2.02 2.55 10.83
CA GLY A 251 -2.78 2.67 12.07
C GLY A 251 -3.80 3.81 12.07
N ASP A 252 -3.69 4.75 11.13
CA ASP A 252 -4.56 5.92 11.06
C ASP A 252 -5.83 5.63 10.24
N ALA A 253 -6.95 5.51 10.95
CA ALA A 253 -8.27 5.38 10.33
C ALA A 253 -8.87 6.73 9.91
N ARG A 254 -8.35 7.84 10.42
CA ARG A 254 -8.89 9.20 10.24
C ARG A 254 -8.23 9.94 9.08
N GLY A 255 -6.89 9.99 9.05
CA GLY A 255 -6.09 10.57 7.96
C GLY A 255 -5.97 12.09 7.92
N GLY A 256 -6.53 12.78 8.89
CA GLY A 256 -6.59 14.24 8.90
C GLY A 256 -5.24 14.93 8.97
N GLY A 257 -4.26 14.29 9.62
CA GLY A 257 -2.90 14.82 9.69
C GLY A 257 -2.26 15.00 8.31
N ALA A 258 -2.38 14.01 7.44
CA ALA A 258 -1.84 14.09 6.08
C ALA A 258 -2.46 15.22 5.26
N LEU A 259 -3.78 15.43 5.38
CA LEU A 259 -4.50 16.50 4.70
C LEU A 259 -4.12 17.89 5.20
N SER A 260 -3.73 18.01 6.47
CA SER A 260 -3.44 19.31 7.09
C SER A 260 -1.98 19.77 6.92
N VAL A 261 -1.03 18.84 6.90
CA VAL A 261 0.41 19.13 6.97
C VAL A 261 0.87 20.03 5.84
N ARG A 262 0.52 19.71 4.60
CA ARG A 262 0.95 20.48 3.44
C ARG A 262 0.35 21.87 3.40
N GLU A 263 -0.95 21.96 3.62
CA GLU A 263 -1.68 23.25 3.57
C GLU A 263 -1.15 24.22 4.62
N VAL A 264 -0.82 23.71 5.80
CA VAL A 264 -0.35 24.52 6.91
C VAL A 264 1.11 24.94 6.76
N THR A 265 1.97 24.15 6.12
CA THR A 265 3.41 24.41 6.03
C THR A 265 3.89 24.80 4.64
N GLY A 266 3.12 24.54 3.61
CA GLY A 266 3.56 24.62 2.21
C GLY A 266 4.58 23.56 1.81
N LYS A 267 4.99 22.64 2.73
CA LYS A 267 6.00 21.62 2.47
C LYS A 267 5.37 20.33 1.97
N PRO A 268 5.98 19.67 0.96
CA PRO A 268 5.41 18.46 0.38
C PRO A 268 5.55 17.23 1.30
N ILE A 269 4.59 16.34 1.26
CA ILE A 269 4.78 14.98 1.76
C ILE A 269 5.57 14.23 0.69
N LYS A 270 6.73 13.68 1.07
CA LYS A 270 7.60 12.93 0.14
C LYS A 270 7.40 11.43 0.24
N PHE A 271 7.21 10.93 1.46
CA PHE A 271 7.07 9.51 1.73
C PHE A 271 5.96 9.21 2.74
N VAL A 272 5.41 8.01 2.62
CA VAL A 272 4.48 7.44 3.59
C VAL A 272 4.95 6.06 4.01
N SER A 273 4.80 5.75 5.29
CA SER A 273 5.14 4.44 5.83
C SER A 273 3.85 3.71 6.23
N MET A 274 3.64 2.52 5.64
CA MET A 274 2.45 1.69 5.83
C MET A 274 2.85 0.30 6.32
N GLY A 275 3.02 0.14 7.63
CA GLY A 275 3.43 -1.10 8.29
C GLY A 275 4.87 -1.11 8.79
N GLU A 276 5.28 -2.21 9.42
CA GLU A 276 6.56 -2.31 10.14
C GLU A 276 7.75 -2.74 9.26
N LYS A 277 7.51 -3.44 8.16
CA LYS A 277 8.55 -4.01 7.30
C LYS A 277 9.44 -2.92 6.68
N PRO A 278 10.75 -3.18 6.48
CA PRO A 278 11.65 -2.24 5.80
C PRO A 278 11.15 -1.77 4.43
N SER A 279 10.45 -2.65 3.70
CA SER A 279 9.87 -2.35 2.38
C SER A 279 8.57 -1.56 2.42
N SER A 280 8.07 -1.14 3.59
CA SER A 280 6.78 -0.47 3.73
C SER A 280 6.83 1.06 3.56
N LEU A 281 7.98 1.64 3.25
CA LEU A 281 8.11 3.04 2.87
C LEU A 281 7.83 3.18 1.37
N GLU A 282 6.88 4.02 1.04
CA GLU A 282 6.48 4.30 -0.34
C GLU A 282 6.59 5.79 -0.64
N VAL A 283 6.89 6.14 -1.88
CA VAL A 283 6.80 7.54 -2.34
C VAL A 283 5.36 8.00 -2.27
N PHE A 284 5.14 9.23 -1.83
CA PHE A 284 3.80 9.79 -1.72
C PHE A 284 3.28 10.24 -3.08
N HIS A 285 2.14 9.69 -3.49
CA HIS A 285 1.44 10.04 -4.72
C HIS A 285 0.10 10.71 -4.38
N PRO A 286 -0.02 12.04 -4.49
CA PRO A 286 -1.22 12.78 -4.09
C PRO A 286 -2.50 12.28 -4.76
N ASP A 287 -2.46 12.03 -6.07
CA ASP A 287 -3.61 11.56 -6.85
C ASP A 287 -4.11 10.17 -6.43
N ARG A 288 -3.18 9.26 -6.12
CA ARG A 288 -3.53 7.92 -5.63
C ARG A 288 -4.11 7.98 -4.22
N MET A 289 -3.55 8.85 -3.38
CA MET A 289 -4.03 9.03 -2.01
C MET A 289 -5.43 9.66 -2.01
N ALA A 290 -5.68 10.67 -2.83
CA ALA A 290 -7.02 11.26 -3.00
C ALA A 290 -8.04 10.23 -3.48
N LYS A 291 -7.70 9.40 -4.47
CA LYS A 291 -8.55 8.29 -4.94
C LYS A 291 -8.83 7.26 -3.83
N ARG A 292 -7.82 6.92 -3.00
CA ARG A 292 -7.98 6.02 -1.86
C ARG A 292 -8.92 6.59 -0.80
N ILE A 293 -8.79 7.90 -0.49
CA ILE A 293 -9.70 8.62 0.43
C ILE A 293 -11.15 8.57 -0.09
N LEU A 294 -11.36 8.70 -1.38
CA LEU A 294 -12.69 8.61 -2.00
C LEU A 294 -13.19 7.15 -2.18
N GLY A 295 -12.40 6.16 -1.75
CA GLY A 295 -12.73 4.74 -1.91
C GLY A 295 -12.74 4.24 -3.35
N MET A 296 -12.04 4.93 -4.25
CA MET A 296 -11.93 4.57 -5.67
C MET A 296 -10.84 3.51 -5.94
N GLY A 297 -10.08 3.12 -4.90
CA GLY A 297 -9.00 2.14 -4.99
C GLY A 297 -7.71 2.69 -5.61
N ASP A 298 -6.65 1.88 -5.56
CA ASP A 298 -5.34 2.20 -6.15
C ASP A 298 -4.88 1.08 -7.11
N VAL A 299 -5.51 1.02 -8.28
CA VAL A 299 -5.21 0.01 -9.29
C VAL A 299 -3.79 0.17 -9.85
N VAL A 300 -3.31 1.41 -9.99
CA VAL A 300 -1.96 1.69 -10.52
C VAL A 300 -0.88 1.21 -9.57
N GLY A 301 -1.04 1.44 -8.26
CA GLY A 301 -0.12 0.95 -7.24
C GLY A 301 -0.02 -0.57 -7.21
N ILE A 302 -1.14 -1.28 -7.43
CA ILE A 302 -1.13 -2.74 -7.55
C ILE A 302 -0.28 -3.19 -8.74
N ILE A 303 -0.47 -2.57 -9.90
CA ILE A 303 0.27 -2.91 -11.13
C ILE A 303 1.77 -2.66 -10.93
N GLU A 304 2.17 -1.53 -10.35
CA GLU A 304 3.58 -1.23 -10.08
C GLU A 304 4.19 -2.20 -9.05
N GLN A 305 3.44 -2.55 -8.02
CA GLN A 305 3.92 -3.53 -7.03
C GLN A 305 4.05 -4.92 -7.65
N ALA A 306 3.13 -5.31 -8.53
CA ALA A 306 3.23 -6.54 -9.30
C ALA A 306 4.46 -6.54 -10.21
N GLN A 307 4.75 -5.41 -10.89
CA GLN A 307 5.92 -5.27 -11.75
C GLN A 307 7.25 -5.33 -10.98
N LYS A 308 7.32 -4.76 -9.76
CA LYS A 308 8.51 -4.84 -8.90
C LYS A 308 8.80 -6.26 -8.41
N VAL A 309 7.78 -7.07 -8.23
CA VAL A 309 7.90 -8.47 -7.78
C VAL A 309 8.18 -9.42 -8.94
N ALA A 310 7.75 -9.08 -10.17
CA ALA A 310 7.99 -9.88 -11.35
C ALA A 310 9.49 -9.89 -11.73
N GLN A 311 10.11 -11.08 -11.65
CA GLN A 311 11.50 -11.29 -12.03
C GLN A 311 11.59 -11.90 -13.45
N LYS A 312 12.77 -11.82 -14.10
CA LYS A 312 13.02 -12.48 -15.39
C LYS A 312 12.71 -13.98 -15.37
N SER A 313 12.93 -14.63 -14.21
CA SER A 313 12.59 -16.03 -13.94
C SER A 313 11.09 -16.34 -14.15
N ASP A 314 10.21 -15.35 -13.97
CA ASP A 314 8.76 -15.54 -14.07
C ASP A 314 8.33 -15.75 -15.53
N TYR A 315 9.03 -15.15 -16.49
CA TYR A 315 8.78 -15.38 -17.92
C TYR A 315 9.19 -16.80 -18.34
N GLU A 316 10.35 -17.28 -17.89
CA GLU A 316 10.83 -18.65 -18.17
C GLU A 316 9.91 -19.68 -17.50
N GLN A 317 9.44 -19.39 -16.27
CA GLN A 317 8.49 -20.24 -15.55
C GLN A 317 7.12 -20.28 -16.25
N ALA A 318 6.61 -19.14 -16.74
CA ALA A 318 5.38 -19.08 -17.52
C ALA A 318 5.49 -19.88 -18.82
N GLU A 319 6.62 -19.78 -19.54
CA GLU A 319 6.86 -20.56 -20.75
C GLU A 319 6.95 -22.06 -20.47
N ARG A 320 7.60 -22.46 -19.36
CA ARG A 320 7.64 -23.84 -18.90
C ARG A 320 6.26 -24.37 -18.54
N MET A 321 5.44 -23.60 -17.82
CA MET A 321 4.07 -23.96 -17.47
C MET A 321 3.20 -24.17 -18.72
N LEU A 322 3.40 -23.35 -19.75
CA LEU A 322 2.72 -23.51 -21.04
C LEU A 322 3.16 -24.78 -21.79
N ARG A 323 4.43 -25.18 -21.67
CA ARG A 323 4.97 -26.39 -22.32
C ARG A 323 4.64 -27.68 -21.58
N GLU A 324 4.87 -27.72 -20.27
CA GLU A 324 4.86 -28.94 -19.45
C GLU A 324 3.56 -29.11 -18.63
N GLY A 325 2.78 -28.03 -18.51
CA GLY A 325 1.56 -27.99 -17.70
C GLY A 325 1.82 -27.44 -16.28
N PHE A 326 0.73 -27.18 -15.56
CA PHE A 326 0.73 -26.58 -14.24
C PHE A 326 0.93 -27.65 -13.16
N THR A 327 1.95 -27.50 -12.30
CA THR A 327 2.30 -28.42 -11.21
C THR A 327 1.86 -27.89 -9.84
N MET A 328 1.95 -28.71 -8.78
CA MET A 328 1.73 -28.25 -7.40
C MET A 328 2.84 -27.32 -6.91
N ASN A 329 4.07 -27.44 -7.42
CA ASN A 329 5.13 -26.49 -7.11
C ASN A 329 4.83 -25.11 -7.70
N ASP A 330 4.32 -25.04 -8.92
CA ASP A 330 3.92 -23.77 -9.53
C ASP A 330 2.79 -23.10 -8.74
N MET A 331 1.87 -23.88 -8.18
CA MET A 331 0.81 -23.38 -7.30
C MET A 331 1.40 -22.79 -6.01
N LEU A 332 2.40 -23.46 -5.43
CA LEU A 332 3.10 -22.99 -4.23
C LEU A 332 3.85 -21.68 -4.51
N ASP A 333 4.59 -21.62 -5.62
CA ASP A 333 5.34 -20.42 -6.03
C ASP A 333 4.41 -19.23 -6.25
N GLN A 334 3.25 -19.43 -6.90
CA GLN A 334 2.25 -18.37 -7.06
C GLN A 334 1.71 -17.87 -5.71
N MET A 335 1.46 -18.77 -4.75
CA MET A 335 1.03 -18.38 -3.40
C MET A 335 2.10 -17.57 -2.67
N HIS A 336 3.36 -17.97 -2.79
CA HIS A 336 4.48 -17.21 -2.23
C HIS A 336 4.63 -15.84 -2.88
N GLN A 337 4.42 -15.71 -4.19
CA GLN A 337 4.41 -14.41 -4.87
C GLN A 337 3.28 -13.51 -4.35
N ILE A 338 2.06 -14.03 -4.21
CA ILE A 338 0.92 -13.30 -3.61
C ILE A 338 1.25 -12.85 -2.19
N SER A 339 1.88 -13.71 -1.39
CA SER A 339 2.32 -13.38 -0.03
C SER A 339 3.38 -12.26 -0.03
N LYS A 340 4.36 -12.31 -0.94
CA LYS A 340 5.38 -11.26 -1.13
C LYS A 340 4.79 -9.92 -1.56
N MET A 341 3.70 -9.92 -2.33
CA MET A 341 2.96 -8.71 -2.73
C MET A 341 2.16 -8.06 -1.60
N GLY A 342 2.28 -8.56 -0.37
CA GLY A 342 1.57 -8.05 0.80
C GLY A 342 0.30 -8.82 1.14
N GLY A 343 0.11 -10.02 0.53
CA GLY A 343 -1.00 -10.91 0.79
C GLY A 343 -2.30 -10.49 0.10
N ILE A 344 -3.28 -11.39 0.16
CA ILE A 344 -4.61 -11.19 -0.49
C ILE A 344 -5.33 -9.97 0.09
N LYS A 345 -5.17 -9.69 1.39
CA LYS A 345 -5.78 -8.53 2.05
C LYS A 345 -5.36 -7.21 1.39
N LYS A 346 -4.05 -7.02 1.15
CA LYS A 346 -3.53 -5.79 0.55
C LYS A 346 -4.04 -5.61 -0.89
N ILE A 347 -4.15 -6.71 -1.64
CA ILE A 347 -4.68 -6.68 -3.01
C ILE A 347 -6.16 -6.30 -3.00
N ILE A 348 -6.96 -6.92 -2.13
CA ILE A 348 -8.40 -6.63 -2.04
C ILE A 348 -8.63 -5.20 -1.54
N SER A 349 -7.91 -4.73 -0.51
CA SER A 349 -8.07 -3.36 0.00
C SER A 349 -7.72 -2.28 -1.01
N SER A 350 -6.88 -2.60 -1.98
CA SER A 350 -6.50 -1.67 -3.05
C SER A 350 -7.50 -1.63 -4.22
N LEU A 351 -8.50 -2.52 -4.23
CA LEU A 351 -9.59 -2.50 -5.22
C LEU A 351 -10.73 -1.58 -4.77
N PRO A 352 -11.49 -0.97 -5.69
CA PRO A 352 -12.65 -0.16 -5.36
C PRO A 352 -13.66 -0.96 -4.52
N GLY A 353 -14.01 -0.48 -3.32
CA GLY A 353 -14.92 -1.19 -2.40
C GLY A 353 -14.31 -2.40 -1.66
N GLY A 354 -13.02 -2.67 -1.84
CA GLY A 354 -12.33 -3.82 -1.26
C GLY A 354 -12.29 -3.83 0.26
N ASP A 355 -12.20 -2.68 0.89
CA ASP A 355 -12.22 -2.58 2.36
C ASP A 355 -13.55 -3.02 2.96
N LYS A 356 -14.69 -2.74 2.29
CA LYS A 356 -16.01 -3.27 2.70
C LYS A 356 -16.08 -4.79 2.56
N ALA A 357 -15.55 -5.33 1.47
CA ALA A 357 -15.50 -6.77 1.24
C ALA A 357 -14.63 -7.49 2.29
N LEU A 358 -13.51 -6.90 2.69
CA LEU A 358 -12.66 -7.44 3.75
C LEU A 358 -13.31 -7.44 5.13
N ARG A 359 -14.03 -6.38 5.49
CA ARG A 359 -14.77 -6.30 6.76
C ARG A 359 -15.88 -7.35 6.84
N GLN A 360 -16.55 -7.66 5.71
CA GLN A 360 -17.58 -8.71 5.65
C GLN A 360 -16.99 -10.12 5.66
N ALA A 361 -15.78 -10.31 5.11
CA ALA A 361 -15.14 -11.61 4.99
C ALA A 361 -14.40 -12.09 6.27
N GLY A 362 -14.17 -11.20 7.24
CA GLY A 362 -13.46 -11.51 8.49
C GLY A 362 -11.93 -11.60 8.35
N ASP A 363 -11.23 -11.44 9.47
CA ASP A 363 -9.77 -11.22 9.53
C ASP A 363 -8.91 -12.45 9.20
N THR A 364 -9.50 -13.63 9.16
CA THR A 364 -8.80 -14.93 9.08
C THR A 364 -8.67 -15.51 7.67
N MET A 365 -9.19 -14.85 6.63
CA MET A 365 -9.43 -15.48 5.33
C MET A 365 -8.20 -15.64 4.40
N GLY A 366 -7.06 -15.08 4.69
CA GLY A 366 -5.93 -15.10 3.73
C GLY A 366 -4.75 -15.96 4.15
N GLU A 367 -4.12 -15.64 5.27
CA GLU A 367 -2.82 -16.26 5.65
C GLU A 367 -2.97 -17.66 6.18
N THR A 368 -4.01 -17.95 6.95
CA THR A 368 -4.27 -19.28 7.49
C THR A 368 -4.55 -20.29 6.39
N GLN A 369 -5.28 -19.89 5.34
CA GLN A 369 -5.57 -20.74 4.19
C GLN A 369 -4.33 -21.03 3.35
N ILE A 370 -3.46 -20.05 3.14
CA ILE A 370 -2.18 -20.26 2.44
C ILE A 370 -1.35 -21.29 3.19
N LYS A 371 -1.17 -21.14 4.51
CA LYS A 371 -0.42 -22.10 5.34
C LYS A 371 -1.03 -23.52 5.29
N GLN A 372 -2.34 -23.64 5.22
CA GLN A 372 -3.02 -24.92 5.11
C GLN A 372 -2.74 -25.62 3.78
N ILE A 373 -2.78 -24.88 2.67
CA ILE A 373 -2.46 -25.40 1.34
C ILE A 373 -0.98 -25.76 1.25
N GLU A 374 -0.08 -24.95 1.80
CA GLU A 374 1.34 -25.22 1.89
C GLU A 374 1.59 -26.55 2.63
N ALA A 375 0.96 -26.75 3.79
CA ALA A 375 1.09 -27.99 4.55
C ALA A 375 0.67 -29.23 3.73
N ILE A 376 -0.43 -29.14 2.98
CA ILE A 376 -0.89 -30.22 2.10
C ILE A 376 0.14 -30.49 1.00
N ILE A 377 0.66 -29.46 0.32
CA ILE A 377 1.63 -29.61 -0.76
C ILE A 377 2.97 -30.15 -0.24
N TYR A 378 3.44 -29.67 0.93
CA TYR A 378 4.67 -30.19 1.54
C TYR A 378 4.58 -31.65 1.98
N SER A 379 3.38 -32.10 2.33
CA SER A 379 3.11 -33.52 2.64
C SER A 379 3.14 -34.43 1.40
N MET A 380 3.12 -33.88 0.19
CA MET A 380 3.24 -34.63 -1.06
C MET A 380 4.70 -34.99 -1.37
N THR A 381 4.94 -36.16 -1.97
CA THR A 381 6.26 -36.51 -2.52
C THR A 381 6.61 -35.64 -3.74
N LYS A 382 7.90 -35.56 -4.11
CA LYS A 382 8.36 -34.83 -5.31
C LYS A 382 7.61 -35.25 -6.58
N GLN A 383 7.35 -36.55 -6.75
CA GLN A 383 6.61 -37.08 -7.90
C GLN A 383 5.14 -36.67 -7.89
N GLU A 384 4.51 -36.62 -6.73
CA GLU A 384 3.11 -36.21 -6.58
C GLU A 384 2.93 -34.72 -6.85
N ARG A 385 3.91 -33.87 -6.46
CA ARG A 385 3.89 -32.44 -6.77
C ARG A 385 4.05 -32.17 -8.27
N LEU A 386 4.90 -32.95 -8.96
CA LEU A 386 5.11 -32.79 -10.41
C LEU A 386 3.96 -33.40 -11.22
N ARG A 387 3.38 -34.50 -10.75
CA ARG A 387 2.33 -35.25 -11.47
C ARG A 387 1.13 -35.55 -10.55
N PRO A 388 0.31 -34.55 -10.18
CA PRO A 388 -0.79 -34.77 -9.22
C PRO A 388 -1.82 -35.81 -9.65
N LYS A 389 -1.87 -36.16 -10.93
CA LYS A 389 -2.76 -37.21 -11.47
C LYS A 389 -2.47 -38.61 -10.88
N ILE A 390 -1.28 -38.87 -10.32
CA ILE A 390 -0.96 -40.16 -9.68
C ILE A 390 -1.54 -40.32 -8.28
N ILE A 391 -2.13 -39.25 -7.71
CA ILE A 391 -2.64 -39.22 -6.34
C ILE A 391 -3.98 -40.01 -6.28
N ASN A 392 -3.91 -41.26 -5.84
CA ASN A 392 -5.06 -42.12 -5.61
C ASN A 392 -5.61 -41.98 -4.17
N GLY A 393 -6.64 -42.75 -3.82
CA GLY A 393 -7.30 -42.68 -2.50
C GLY A 393 -6.38 -42.93 -1.30
N GLN A 394 -5.44 -43.88 -1.39
CA GLN A 394 -4.49 -44.17 -0.33
C GLN A 394 -3.50 -43.03 -0.14
N ARG A 395 -2.99 -42.47 -1.24
CA ARG A 395 -2.10 -41.30 -1.20
C ARG A 395 -2.78 -40.08 -0.63
N ARG A 396 -4.07 -39.84 -0.93
CA ARG A 396 -4.86 -38.72 -0.34
C ARG A 396 -4.98 -38.86 1.17
N ARG A 397 -5.20 -40.06 1.71
CA ARG A 397 -5.22 -40.31 3.17
C ARG A 397 -3.87 -40.01 3.80
N ARG A 398 -2.78 -40.55 3.25
CA ARG A 398 -1.42 -40.27 3.73
C ARG A 398 -1.08 -38.78 3.71
N ILE A 399 -1.45 -38.05 2.62
CA ILE A 399 -1.21 -36.61 2.50
C ILE A 399 -2.03 -35.87 3.55
N ALA A 400 -3.29 -36.23 3.77
CA ALA A 400 -4.15 -35.66 4.78
C ALA A 400 -3.59 -35.87 6.21
N GLU A 401 -3.17 -37.07 6.55
CA GLU A 401 -2.54 -37.40 7.84
C GLU A 401 -1.24 -36.63 8.03
N GLY A 402 -0.35 -36.60 7.03
CA GLY A 402 0.95 -35.93 7.10
C GLY A 402 0.85 -34.40 7.17
N SER A 403 -0.23 -33.82 6.67
CA SER A 403 -0.47 -32.36 6.73
C SER A 403 -1.32 -31.92 7.92
N GLY A 404 -1.87 -32.86 8.70
CA GLY A 404 -2.84 -32.54 9.75
C GLY A 404 -4.17 -32.00 9.21
N ARG A 405 -4.53 -32.38 7.97
CA ARG A 405 -5.73 -31.89 7.27
C ARG A 405 -6.68 -33.03 6.91
N THR A 406 -7.89 -32.67 6.50
CA THR A 406 -8.89 -33.64 6.09
C THR A 406 -8.69 -34.12 4.65
N VAL A 407 -9.13 -35.34 4.34
CA VAL A 407 -9.15 -35.84 2.96
C VAL A 407 -10.03 -34.98 2.04
N GLN A 408 -11.03 -34.30 2.60
CA GLN A 408 -11.89 -33.37 1.86
C GLN A 408 -11.11 -32.16 1.38
N GLU A 409 -10.26 -31.55 2.22
CA GLU A 409 -9.41 -30.40 1.86
C GLU A 409 -8.39 -30.80 0.79
N VAL A 410 -7.78 -32.00 0.91
CA VAL A 410 -6.89 -32.53 -0.14
C VAL A 410 -7.63 -32.72 -1.47
N ASN A 411 -8.86 -33.22 -1.45
CA ASN A 411 -9.67 -33.37 -2.66
C ASN A 411 -10.06 -32.03 -3.27
N GLN A 412 -10.30 -31.02 -2.46
CA GLN A 412 -10.63 -29.68 -2.90
C GLN A 412 -9.44 -29.04 -3.60
N LEU A 413 -8.23 -29.14 -3.02
CA LEU A 413 -7.00 -28.65 -3.63
C LEU A 413 -6.72 -29.33 -4.98
N LEU A 414 -6.90 -30.65 -5.06
CA LEU A 414 -6.74 -31.39 -6.31
C LEU A 414 -7.74 -31.01 -7.39
N ARG A 415 -8.98 -30.66 -7.01
CA ARG A 415 -9.99 -30.13 -7.95
C ARG A 415 -9.59 -28.76 -8.49
N GLN A 416 -9.19 -27.84 -7.62
CA GLN A 416 -8.73 -26.51 -8.01
C GLN A 416 -7.52 -26.60 -8.95
N TRP A 417 -6.53 -27.43 -8.61
CA TRP A 417 -5.42 -27.69 -9.51
C TRP A 417 -5.90 -28.22 -10.88
N GLY A 418 -6.86 -29.15 -10.89
CA GLY A 418 -7.42 -29.72 -12.13
C GLY A 418 -8.10 -28.70 -13.00
N GLU A 419 -8.84 -27.76 -12.43
CA GLU A 419 -9.49 -26.65 -13.12
C GLU A 419 -8.47 -25.69 -13.74
N MET A 420 -7.45 -25.31 -12.94
CA MET A 420 -6.35 -24.47 -13.41
C MET A 420 -5.58 -25.12 -14.55
N ASN A 421 -5.27 -26.39 -14.45
CA ASN A 421 -4.57 -27.15 -15.50
C ASN A 421 -5.41 -27.28 -16.78
N LYS A 422 -6.74 -27.43 -16.67
CA LYS A 422 -7.65 -27.38 -17.82
C LYS A 422 -7.66 -26.00 -18.50
N MET A 423 -7.66 -24.93 -17.73
CA MET A 423 -7.61 -23.56 -18.23
C MET A 423 -6.30 -23.30 -18.99
N MET A 424 -5.16 -23.71 -18.40
CA MET A 424 -3.84 -23.61 -19.05
C MET A 424 -3.76 -24.43 -20.33
N SER A 425 -4.34 -25.64 -20.36
CA SER A 425 -4.37 -26.48 -21.57
C SER A 425 -5.21 -25.86 -22.69
N LYS A 426 -6.33 -25.19 -22.37
CA LYS A 426 -7.12 -24.42 -23.34
C LYS A 426 -6.33 -23.22 -23.89
N MET A 427 -5.60 -22.50 -23.01
CA MET A 427 -4.76 -21.39 -23.42
C MET A 427 -3.62 -21.84 -24.36
N ARG A 428 -3.01 -22.98 -24.07
CA ARG A 428 -2.01 -23.62 -24.94
C ARG A 428 -2.57 -23.95 -26.35
N GLN A 429 -3.78 -24.50 -26.42
CA GLN A 429 -4.43 -24.79 -27.73
C GLN A 429 -4.71 -23.51 -28.53
N LEU A 430 -5.00 -22.40 -27.87
CA LEU A 430 -5.24 -21.11 -28.49
C LEU A 430 -3.94 -20.45 -29.03
N THR A 431 -2.80 -20.69 -28.36
CA THR A 431 -1.49 -20.14 -28.76
C THR A 431 -0.78 -20.96 -29.81
N GLN A 432 -1.05 -22.27 -29.95
CA GLN A 432 -0.41 -23.15 -30.94
C GLN A 432 -1.13 -23.25 -32.29
N GLY A 433 -2.31 -22.64 -32.45
CA GLY A 433 -3.10 -22.71 -33.69
C GLY A 433 -2.96 -21.45 -34.58
N GLY A 434 -2.07 -21.46 -35.55
CA GLY A 434 -1.76 -20.30 -36.40
C GLY A 434 -2.93 -19.72 -37.25
N ALA A 435 -4.04 -20.43 -37.47
CA ALA A 435 -5.25 -19.92 -38.16
C ALA A 435 -6.40 -19.61 -37.17
N GLY A 436 -6.32 -20.09 -35.94
CA GLY A 436 -7.32 -19.91 -34.88
C GLY A 436 -7.12 -18.67 -34.01
N ALA A 437 -5.97 -17.99 -34.06
CA ALA A 437 -5.60 -16.90 -33.17
C ALA A 437 -6.61 -15.74 -33.18
N LYS A 438 -7.17 -15.39 -34.36
CA LYS A 438 -8.22 -14.34 -34.47
C LYS A 438 -9.57 -14.77 -33.90
N ARG A 439 -9.92 -16.06 -33.96
CA ARG A 439 -11.13 -16.63 -33.36
C ARG A 439 -10.98 -16.79 -31.87
N GLY A 440 -9.81 -17.24 -31.39
CA GLY A 440 -9.47 -17.34 -29.96
C GLY A 440 -9.47 -16.00 -29.24
N LEU A 441 -8.98 -14.94 -29.89
CA LEU A 441 -8.99 -13.58 -29.33
C LEU A 441 -10.43 -13.04 -29.19
N ARG A 442 -11.34 -13.37 -30.12
CA ARG A 442 -12.77 -13.02 -30.00
C ARG A 442 -13.43 -13.79 -28.87
N GLN A 443 -13.20 -15.10 -28.77
CA GLN A 443 -13.75 -15.90 -27.65
C GLN A 443 -13.23 -15.47 -26.28
N MET A 444 -11.94 -15.08 -26.18
CA MET A 444 -11.37 -14.54 -24.94
C MET A 444 -11.99 -13.19 -24.58
N LYS A 445 -12.28 -12.35 -25.56
CA LYS A 445 -12.97 -11.05 -25.37
C LYS A 445 -14.43 -11.23 -24.93
N ASP A 446 -15.11 -12.24 -25.45
CA ASP A 446 -16.49 -12.59 -25.06
C ASP A 446 -16.52 -13.23 -23.66
N MET A 447 -15.53 -14.05 -23.30
CA MET A 447 -15.36 -14.63 -21.97
C MET A 447 -15.00 -13.57 -20.90
N MET A 448 -14.18 -12.57 -21.25
CA MET A 448 -13.91 -11.40 -20.38
C MET A 448 -15.18 -10.55 -20.20
N ARG A 449 -16.00 -10.39 -21.25
CA ARG A 449 -17.31 -9.72 -21.12
C ARG A 449 -18.29 -10.47 -20.22
N GLN A 450 -18.32 -11.80 -20.26
CA GLN A 450 -19.17 -12.62 -19.37
C GLN A 450 -18.69 -12.58 -17.89
N MET A 451 -17.40 -12.32 -17.65
CA MET A 451 -16.86 -12.15 -16.30
C MET A 451 -16.97 -10.71 -15.75
N GLY A 452 -17.70 -9.82 -16.42
CA GLY A 452 -18.01 -8.47 -15.89
C GLY A 452 -16.89 -7.44 -16.03
N VAL A 453 -15.84 -7.74 -16.81
CA VAL A 453 -14.78 -6.76 -17.12
C VAL A 453 -15.18 -6.01 -18.39
N SER A 454 -15.94 -4.92 -18.24
CA SER A 454 -16.31 -4.05 -19.35
C SER A 454 -15.10 -3.23 -19.81
N SER A 455 -14.75 -3.37 -21.08
CA SER A 455 -13.69 -2.63 -21.74
C SER A 455 -14.13 -1.19 -22.01
N GLY A 456 -13.58 -0.25 -21.26
CA GLY A 456 -13.55 1.16 -21.60
C GLY A 456 -12.10 1.58 -21.85
N GLY A 457 -11.76 1.79 -23.14
CA GLY A 457 -10.70 2.67 -23.59
C GLY A 457 -9.24 2.22 -23.46
N ALA A 458 -8.59 2.15 -24.67
CA ALA A 458 -7.15 2.20 -24.94
C ALA A 458 -6.31 0.94 -24.66
N ASN A 459 -5.88 0.33 -25.76
CA ASN A 459 -4.70 -0.54 -25.82
C ASN A 459 -3.49 0.15 -25.22
N PRO A 460 -2.75 -0.53 -24.34
CA PRO A 460 -1.33 -0.62 -24.58
C PRO A 460 -0.80 -2.03 -24.34
N PHE A 461 0.00 -2.44 -25.29
CA PHE A 461 1.05 -3.45 -25.21
C PHE A 461 0.74 -4.79 -24.54
N GLY A 462 0.64 -5.80 -25.39
CA GLY A 462 0.70 -7.19 -25.04
C GLY A 462 1.92 -7.55 -24.20
N ALA A 463 1.65 -7.91 -22.95
CA ALA A 463 2.45 -8.90 -22.26
C ALA A 463 1.55 -10.14 -22.12
N PRO A 464 1.95 -11.30 -22.62
CA PRO A 464 1.19 -12.53 -22.45
C PRO A 464 1.43 -13.02 -21.01
N GLY A 465 0.41 -12.92 -20.15
CA GLY A 465 0.44 -13.76 -18.97
C GLY A 465 -0.04 -13.26 -17.64
N MET A 466 -0.73 -12.11 -17.50
CA MET A 466 -1.34 -11.76 -16.21
C MET A 466 -2.79 -11.26 -16.35
N GLY A 467 -3.65 -12.15 -16.78
CA GLY A 467 -5.12 -12.02 -16.78
C GLY A 467 -5.76 -13.30 -16.28
N GLY A 468 -5.12 -14.01 -15.36
CA GLY A 468 -5.71 -15.16 -14.69
C GLY A 468 -6.60 -14.66 -13.56
N SER A 469 -7.93 -14.87 -13.68
CA SER A 469 -8.85 -14.81 -12.54
C SER A 469 -8.21 -15.57 -11.39
N LEU A 470 -8.01 -14.87 -10.27
CA LEU A 470 -7.69 -15.52 -8.99
C LEU A 470 -8.62 -16.73 -8.82
N PRO A 471 -8.10 -17.91 -8.48
CA PRO A 471 -8.96 -19.04 -8.19
C PRO A 471 -9.98 -18.59 -7.15
N ASN A 472 -11.24 -18.94 -7.36
CA ASN A 472 -12.36 -18.58 -6.49
C ASN A 472 -12.09 -19.15 -5.09
N LEU A 473 -11.38 -18.40 -4.27
CA LEU A 473 -11.03 -18.70 -2.88
C LEU A 473 -12.27 -18.57 -1.96
N GLY A 474 -13.39 -18.03 -2.49
CA GLY A 474 -14.62 -17.83 -1.73
C GLY A 474 -15.36 -19.12 -1.33
N ASN A 475 -14.95 -20.29 -1.83
CA ASN A 475 -15.66 -21.55 -1.55
C ASN A 475 -15.02 -22.38 -0.44
N PHE A 476 -14.03 -21.87 0.30
CA PHE A 476 -13.47 -22.53 1.47
C PHE A 476 -14.32 -22.37 2.75
N GLY A 477 -15.32 -21.49 2.75
CA GLY A 477 -16.16 -21.16 3.91
C GLY A 477 -17.51 -21.88 3.97
N GLY A 478 -17.78 -22.82 3.10
CA GLY A 478 -19.10 -23.48 3.00
C GLY A 478 -19.21 -24.82 3.72
N MET A 479 -18.97 -24.87 5.03
CA MET A 479 -19.43 -25.99 5.88
C MET A 479 -19.93 -25.45 7.21
N GLY A 480 -21.22 -25.24 7.30
CA GLY A 480 -21.88 -24.86 8.56
C GLY A 480 -23.30 -24.37 8.39
N SER A 481 -24.09 -24.92 7.47
CA SER A 481 -25.53 -24.78 7.52
C SER A 481 -26.15 -26.14 7.78
N ALA A 482 -26.23 -26.51 9.05
CA ALA A 482 -27.12 -27.56 9.52
C ALA A 482 -28.56 -27.12 9.21
N LYS A 483 -29.25 -27.94 8.44
CA LYS A 483 -30.69 -27.83 8.20
C LYS A 483 -31.40 -27.72 9.54
N ASN A 484 -32.14 -26.64 9.72
CA ASN A 484 -33.14 -26.50 10.79
C ASN A 484 -34.29 -27.46 10.48
N PRO A 485 -34.62 -28.44 11.34
CA PRO A 485 -35.72 -29.38 11.11
C PRO A 485 -37.02 -28.92 11.73
N PHE A 486 -37.32 -27.65 11.84
CA PHE A 486 -38.66 -27.21 12.30
C PHE A 486 -39.32 -26.31 11.28
N GLY A 487 -40.31 -26.94 10.66
CA GLY A 487 -41.15 -26.38 9.65
C GLY A 487 -42.03 -25.23 10.14
N ASN A 488 -42.60 -24.55 9.15
CA ASN A 488 -43.64 -23.55 9.21
C ASN A 488 -44.70 -23.82 10.28
N GLY A 489 -44.72 -23.04 11.34
CA GLY A 489 -45.82 -22.92 12.27
C GLY A 489 -46.35 -21.48 12.26
N LYS A 490 -47.45 -21.26 11.56
CA LYS A 490 -48.32 -20.11 11.76
C LYS A 490 -48.83 -20.14 13.19
N PHE A 491 -48.61 -19.09 13.95
CA PHE A 491 -49.41 -18.81 15.15
C PHE A 491 -50.29 -17.57 14.90
N PRO A 492 -51.60 -17.66 15.18
CA PRO A 492 -52.47 -16.51 15.26
C PRO A 492 -52.43 -15.97 16.68
N PHE A 493 -52.24 -14.67 16.83
CA PHE A 493 -52.95 -13.68 17.63
C PHE A 493 -52.15 -12.36 17.58
#